data_41f64baea47422368aa9c2b0e9015fbe
#
_entry.id   41f64baea47422368aa9c2b0e9015fbe
#
_cell.length_a   1.000
_cell.length_b   1.000
_cell.length_c   1.000
_cell.angle_alpha   90.00
_cell.angle_beta   90.00
_cell.angle_gamma   90.00
#
_symmetry.space_group_name_H-M   'P 1'
#
loop_
_entity.id
_entity.type
_entity.pdbx_description
1 polymer ?
#
loop_
_entity_poly.entity_id
_entity_poly.type
_entity_poly.pdbx_seq_one_letter_code
_entity_poly.pdbx_strand_id
1 'polypeptide(L)'
;RYNTVWATTFNGEATAALYADLAENYLGDATYEPGTVLVFGGDEEVTACTAKGQTSAAGVVTTNPAHLMNSALQGEHVVGVALQGRVPCKVIGKVAKGDMLVTSAVPGYAIVNNTPNVGQVIGKAVGTKDDSERGVVEVVVGRV
;
A
#
# COMPACT_ATOMS: atom_id res chain seq x y z
N ARG A 1 -19.75 -3.35 23.50
CA ARG A 1 -19.98 -3.09 22.76
C ARG A 1 -20.76 -2.59 22.03
N TYR A 2 -20.87 -2.41 22.09
CA TYR A 2 -21.41 -1.91 21.23
C TYR A 2 -21.69 -2.05 20.40
N ASN A 3 -21.63 -1.74 20.16
CA ASN A 3 -21.75 -1.73 19.22
C ASN A 3 -21.54 -1.43 18.56
N THR A 4 -21.10 -1.09 18.34
CA THR A 4 -20.86 -0.82 17.54
C THR A 4 -20.77 -0.48 16.92
N VAL A 5 -20.25 -0.49 16.75
CA VAL A 5 -20.11 -0.14 16.21
C VAL A 5 -20.70 0.24 15.45
N TRP A 6 -20.81 0.38 15.22
CA TRP A 6 -21.38 0.58 14.50
C TRP A 6 -21.37 0.61 13.59
N ALA A 7 -21.09 0.45 13.48
CA ALA A 7 -20.89 0.20 12.71
C ALA A 7 -21.23 -0.22 11.91
N THR A 8 -21.16 -0.34 11.70
CA THR A 8 -21.25 -0.85 11.10
C THR A 8 -20.90 -1.40 10.71
N THR A 9 -20.43 -1.83 11.09
CA THR A 9 -19.94 -2.39 10.92
C THR A 9 -19.43 -2.83 11.05
N PHE A 10 -19.07 -3.10 11.43
CA PHE A 10 -18.36 -3.63 11.69
C PHE A 10 -18.38 -4.31 11.94
N ASN A 11 -18.27 -4.84 12.27
CA ASN A 11 -18.12 -5.57 12.72
C ASN A 11 -17.41 -6.03 12.85
N GLY A 12 -16.80 -6.34 13.06
CA GLY A 12 -15.98 -6.70 13.25
C GLY A 12 -15.14 -7.35 12.97
N GLU A 13 -14.56 -7.77 12.88
CA GLU A 13 -13.82 -8.44 12.77
C GLU A 13 -12.76 -8.21 12.47
N ALA A 14 -12.34 -8.70 12.86
CA ALA A 14 -11.41 -8.70 12.61
C ALA A 14 -10.72 -8.20 11.98
N THR A 15 -10.89 -8.09 12.05
CA THR A 15 -10.25 -7.58 11.26
C THR A 15 -9.54 -6.46 11.71
N ALA A 16 -8.90 -6.51 12.82
CA ALA A 16 -7.96 -5.52 13.23
C ALA A 16 -6.93 -5.29 12.14
N ALA A 17 -6.55 -6.34 11.43
CA ALA A 17 -5.58 -6.21 10.34
C ALA A 17 -6.08 -5.34 9.20
N LEU A 18 -7.39 -5.35 8.96
CA LEU A 18 -7.97 -4.53 7.89
C LEU A 18 -7.97 -3.05 8.21
N TYR A 19 -7.78 -2.70 9.50
CA TYR A 19 -7.88 -1.31 9.95
C TYR A 19 -6.61 -0.88 10.68
N ALA A 20 -5.46 -1.45 10.31
CA ALA A 20 -4.23 -1.22 11.02
C ALA A 20 -3.29 -0.26 10.30
N ASP A 21 -3.82 0.58 9.41
CA ASP A 21 -3.01 1.52 8.65
C ASP A 21 -3.51 2.95 8.74
N LEU A 22 -2.56 3.87 8.56
CA LEU A 22 -2.80 5.30 8.44
C LEU A 22 -2.69 5.65 6.97
N ALA A 23 -3.72 6.28 6.42
CA ALA A 23 -3.77 6.61 5.01
C ALA A 23 -4.12 8.07 4.79
N GLU A 24 -3.78 8.56 3.62
CA GLU A 24 -4.15 9.90 3.16
C GLU A 24 -4.71 9.79 1.75
N ASN A 25 -5.75 10.57 1.45
CA ASN A 25 -6.27 10.64 0.09
C ASN A 25 -5.39 11.53 -0.77
N TYR A 26 -5.12 11.06 -1.98
CA TYR A 26 -4.40 11.79 -3.02
C TYR A 26 -5.20 11.75 -4.32
N LEU A 27 -4.92 12.69 -5.21
CA LEU A 27 -5.48 12.68 -6.56
C LEU A 27 -4.67 11.71 -7.41
N GLY A 28 -5.34 10.72 -7.98
CA GLY A 28 -4.74 9.75 -8.88
C GLY A 28 -5.08 10.05 -10.33
N ASP A 29 -4.27 9.51 -11.23
CA ASP A 29 -4.50 9.62 -12.67
C ASP A 29 -5.44 8.53 -13.17
N ALA A 30 -5.83 7.60 -12.31
CA ALA A 30 -6.74 6.50 -12.64
C ALA A 30 -7.31 5.91 -11.35
N THR A 31 -8.22 4.96 -11.48
CA THR A 31 -8.68 4.13 -10.37
C THR A 31 -7.70 2.98 -10.19
N TYR A 32 -7.33 2.71 -8.95
CA TYR A 32 -6.35 1.66 -8.62
C TYR A 32 -6.94 0.67 -7.62
N GLU A 33 -6.65 -0.61 -7.84
CA GLU A 33 -7.06 -1.69 -6.93
C GLU A 33 -6.31 -1.58 -5.60
N PRO A 34 -6.94 -2.03 -4.49
CA PRO A 34 -6.22 -2.14 -3.22
C PRO A 34 -4.96 -2.99 -3.38
N GLY A 35 -3.90 -2.58 -2.71
CA GLY A 35 -2.61 -3.26 -2.79
C GLY A 35 -1.68 -2.73 -3.85
N THR A 36 -2.15 -1.87 -4.74
CA THR A 36 -1.32 -1.29 -5.81
C THR A 36 -0.27 -0.34 -5.23
N VAL A 37 0.95 -0.48 -5.69
CA VAL A 37 2.08 0.37 -5.27
C VAL A 37 2.11 1.62 -6.12
N LEU A 38 2.04 2.77 -5.47
CA LEU A 38 2.00 4.07 -6.13
C LEU A 38 3.26 4.88 -5.87
N VAL A 39 3.54 5.76 -6.81
CA VAL A 39 4.61 6.77 -6.69
C VAL A 39 4.00 8.15 -6.88
N PHE A 40 4.65 9.16 -6.34
CA PHE A 40 4.32 10.55 -6.66
C PHE A 40 4.82 10.85 -8.07
N GLY A 41 3.90 11.24 -8.94
CA GLY A 41 4.21 11.49 -10.34
C GLY A 41 2.98 11.37 -11.22
N GLY A 42 3.20 11.41 -12.52
CA GLY A 42 2.11 11.39 -13.49
C GLY A 42 1.46 12.76 -13.65
N ASP A 43 0.27 12.77 -14.21
CA ASP A 43 -0.45 14.03 -14.50
C ASP A 43 -1.18 14.57 -13.27
N GLU A 44 -1.42 13.74 -12.27
CA GLU A 44 -2.02 14.13 -11.00
C GLU A 44 -0.98 13.98 -9.89
N GLU A 45 -1.40 13.63 -8.67
CA GLU A 45 -0.45 13.51 -7.56
C GLU A 45 0.23 12.16 -7.52
N VAL A 46 -0.53 11.08 -7.80
CA VAL A 46 0.01 9.71 -7.70
C VAL A 46 -0.34 8.90 -8.94
N THR A 47 0.53 7.95 -9.23
CA THR A 47 0.38 7.01 -10.34
C THR A 47 1.00 5.66 -9.94
N ALA A 48 0.73 4.60 -10.70
CA ALA A 48 1.33 3.30 -10.45
C ALA A 48 2.85 3.37 -10.66
N CYS A 49 3.60 2.62 -9.85
CA CYS A 49 5.04 2.50 -10.07
C CYS A 49 5.32 1.83 -11.42
N THR A 50 6.46 2.15 -12.03
CA THR A 50 6.81 1.63 -13.36
C THR A 50 8.28 1.21 -13.47
N ALA A 51 9.09 1.46 -12.46
CA ALA A 51 10.51 1.17 -12.49
C ALA A 51 10.99 0.63 -11.16
N LYS A 52 12.09 -0.11 -11.17
CA LYS A 52 12.67 -0.66 -9.96
C LYS A 52 13.24 0.46 -9.10
N GLY A 53 12.91 0.43 -7.80
CA GLY A 53 13.54 1.29 -6.82
C GLY A 53 13.28 2.78 -7.03
N GLN A 54 12.06 3.15 -7.39
CA GLN A 54 11.72 4.57 -7.52
C GLN A 54 11.74 5.24 -6.16
N THR A 55 12.51 6.30 -6.02
CA THR A 55 12.59 7.07 -4.78
C THR A 55 11.33 7.90 -4.54
N SER A 56 10.50 8.05 -5.56
CA SER A 56 9.22 8.74 -5.45
C SER A 56 8.10 7.86 -4.90
N ALA A 57 8.42 6.69 -4.34
CA ALA A 57 7.43 5.78 -3.77
C ALA A 57 6.53 6.52 -2.78
N ALA A 58 5.22 6.42 -2.98
CA ALA A 58 4.22 7.09 -2.16
C ALA A 58 3.66 6.16 -1.09
N GLY A 59 3.30 4.94 -1.47
CA GLY A 59 2.70 3.97 -0.58
C GLY A 59 1.88 2.95 -1.33
N VAL A 60 0.91 2.35 -0.64
CA VAL A 60 0.10 1.24 -1.16
C VAL A 60 -1.37 1.63 -1.05
N VAL A 61 -2.13 1.37 -2.10
CA VAL A 61 -3.56 1.69 -2.12
C VAL A 61 -4.30 0.90 -1.05
N THR A 62 -5.11 1.58 -0.25
CA THR A 62 -5.95 0.98 0.78
C THR A 62 -7.36 1.51 0.67
N THR A 63 -8.35 0.67 1.02
CA THR A 63 -9.76 1.09 1.02
C THR A 63 -10.39 1.10 2.41
N ASN A 64 -9.70 0.53 3.40
CA ASN A 64 -10.23 0.42 4.76
C ASN A 64 -9.17 0.80 5.80
N PRO A 65 -8.66 2.04 5.77
CA PRO A 65 -7.65 2.44 6.77
C PRO A 65 -8.30 2.62 8.15
N ALA A 66 -7.48 2.46 9.19
CA ALA A 66 -7.90 2.77 10.54
C ALA A 66 -8.11 4.26 10.72
N HIS A 67 -7.33 5.07 10.00
CA HIS A 67 -7.45 6.52 10.00
C HIS A 67 -7.14 7.05 8.60
N LEU A 68 -8.02 7.92 8.12
CA LEU A 68 -7.89 8.50 6.78
C LEU A 68 -7.76 10.01 6.88
N MET A 69 -6.63 10.53 6.43
CA MET A 69 -6.38 11.96 6.32
C MET A 69 -6.86 12.46 4.97
N ASN A 70 -7.13 13.76 4.91
CA ASN A 70 -7.57 14.44 3.69
C ASN A 70 -8.85 13.80 3.12
N SER A 71 -9.76 13.41 4.00
CA SER A 71 -10.95 12.65 3.63
C SER A 71 -11.95 13.46 2.82
N ALA A 72 -11.84 14.79 2.83
CA ALA A 72 -12.73 15.68 2.08
C ALA A 72 -12.23 15.97 0.67
N LEU A 73 -11.07 15.44 0.28
CA LEU A 73 -10.52 15.66 -1.05
C LEU A 73 -11.48 15.19 -2.13
N GLN A 74 -11.68 16.02 -3.14
CA GLN A 74 -12.56 15.71 -4.27
C GLN A 74 -11.78 15.78 -5.57
N GLY A 75 -12.17 14.93 -6.51
CA GLY A 75 -11.56 14.84 -7.81
C GLY A 75 -12.11 13.66 -8.57
N GLU A 76 -11.68 13.48 -9.79
CA GLU A 76 -12.17 12.38 -10.63
C GLU A 76 -11.73 11.02 -10.06
N HIS A 77 -10.49 10.92 -9.59
CA HIS A 77 -9.96 9.69 -9.00
C HIS A 77 -9.29 10.05 -7.68
N VAL A 78 -9.99 9.82 -6.58
CA VAL A 78 -9.42 10.01 -5.23
C VAL A 78 -8.96 8.65 -4.74
N VAL A 79 -7.69 8.55 -4.37
CA VAL A 79 -7.05 7.28 -4.02
C VAL A 79 -6.55 7.35 -2.58
N GLY A 80 -6.99 6.42 -1.74
CA GLY A 80 -6.47 6.28 -0.38
C GLY A 80 -5.13 5.56 -0.42
N VAL A 81 -4.09 6.19 0.10
CA VAL A 81 -2.73 5.64 0.09
C VAL A 81 -2.27 5.40 1.51
N ALA A 82 -1.97 4.15 1.83
CA ALA A 82 -1.41 3.79 3.13
C ALA A 82 0.02 4.32 3.22
N LEU A 83 0.28 5.10 4.26
CA LEU A 83 1.58 5.72 4.53
C LEU A 83 2.33 5.01 5.64
N GLN A 84 1.60 4.33 6.54
CA GLN A 84 2.14 3.67 7.71
C GLN A 84 1.17 2.57 8.14
N GLY A 85 1.70 1.38 8.47
CA GLY A 85 0.90 0.32 9.05
C GLY A 85 0.68 -0.86 8.10
N ARG A 86 -0.18 -1.78 8.50
CA ARG A 86 -0.33 -3.08 7.86
C ARG A 86 -1.37 -3.03 6.76
N VAL A 87 -0.98 -3.49 5.56
CA VAL A 87 -1.89 -3.59 4.40
C VAL A 87 -1.47 -4.78 3.53
N PRO A 88 -2.39 -5.35 2.72
CA PRO A 88 -2.01 -6.23 1.62
C PRO A 88 -1.30 -5.42 0.54
N CYS A 89 -0.25 -5.98 -0.05
CA CYS A 89 0.53 -5.31 -1.09
C CYS A 89 0.76 -6.27 -2.24
N LYS A 90 0.56 -5.79 -3.45
CA LYS A 90 0.87 -6.55 -4.67
C LYS A 90 2.38 -6.68 -4.80
N VAL A 91 2.85 -7.90 -4.99
CA VAL A 91 4.27 -8.21 -5.13
C VAL A 91 4.50 -9.12 -6.30
N ILE A 92 5.70 -9.07 -6.86
CA ILE A 92 6.15 -10.04 -7.85
C ILE A 92 7.43 -10.69 -7.32
N GLY A 93 7.53 -12.01 -7.52
CA GLY A 93 8.69 -12.76 -7.06
C GLY A 93 8.54 -13.30 -5.65
N LYS A 94 9.57 -13.98 -5.18
CA LYS A 94 9.58 -14.59 -3.86
C LYS A 94 9.74 -13.54 -2.78
N VAL A 95 9.04 -13.73 -1.66
CA VAL A 95 9.09 -12.83 -0.51
C VAL A 95 9.23 -13.65 0.75
N ALA A 96 10.19 -13.31 1.58
CA ALA A 96 10.35 -13.89 2.91
C ALA A 96 9.94 -12.86 3.95
N LYS A 97 9.50 -13.35 5.09
CA LYS A 97 9.12 -12.51 6.21
C LYS A 97 10.30 -11.59 6.58
N GLY A 98 10.04 -10.30 6.70
CA GLY A 98 11.05 -9.30 7.03
C GLY A 98 11.75 -8.69 5.84
N ASP A 99 11.51 -9.17 4.62
CA ASP A 99 12.12 -8.59 3.42
C ASP A 99 11.66 -7.15 3.22
N MET A 100 12.59 -6.30 2.80
CA MET A 100 12.27 -4.92 2.39
C MET A 100 11.75 -4.92 0.97
N LEU A 101 10.73 -4.10 0.74
CA LEU A 101 10.05 -4.01 -0.55
C LEU A 101 10.28 -2.63 -1.16
N VAL A 102 10.54 -2.63 -2.46
CA VAL A 102 10.69 -1.43 -3.27
C VAL A 102 9.77 -1.54 -4.48
N THR A 103 9.64 -0.46 -5.27
CA THR A 103 8.88 -0.53 -6.52
C THR A 103 9.55 -1.49 -7.50
N SER A 104 8.76 -2.08 -8.39
CA SER A 104 9.25 -2.94 -9.46
C SER A 104 8.96 -2.31 -10.81
N ALA A 105 9.49 -2.93 -11.86
CA ALA A 105 9.19 -2.53 -13.23
C ALA A 105 7.80 -3.01 -13.70
N VAL A 106 7.16 -3.90 -12.93
CA VAL A 106 5.78 -4.32 -13.22
C VAL A 106 4.85 -3.28 -12.60
N PRO A 107 4.04 -2.59 -13.40
CA PRO A 107 3.24 -1.47 -12.88
C PRO A 107 2.41 -1.86 -11.67
N GLY A 108 2.56 -1.09 -10.59
CA GLY A 108 1.79 -1.27 -9.37
C GLY A 108 2.22 -2.41 -8.46
N TYR A 109 3.32 -3.11 -8.75
CA TYR A 109 3.81 -4.23 -7.95
C TYR A 109 5.13 -3.89 -7.26
N ALA A 110 5.30 -4.40 -6.06
CA ALA A 110 6.56 -4.30 -5.33
C ALA A 110 7.45 -5.50 -5.62
N ILE A 111 8.73 -5.37 -5.33
CA ILE A 111 9.71 -6.45 -5.42
C ILE A 111 10.65 -6.34 -4.21
N VAL A 112 11.24 -7.47 -3.82
CA VAL A 112 12.17 -7.50 -2.70
C VAL A 112 13.50 -6.86 -3.09
N ASN A 113 14.01 -6.00 -2.21
CA ASN A 113 15.38 -5.48 -2.27
C ASN A 113 15.84 -5.21 -0.85
N ASN A 114 16.77 -6.02 -0.35
CA ASN A 114 17.26 -5.90 1.02
C ASN A 114 18.51 -5.01 1.13
N THR A 115 18.89 -4.34 0.05
CA THR A 115 19.99 -3.36 0.04
C THR A 115 19.54 -2.08 -0.68
N PRO A 116 18.39 -1.49 -0.28
CA PRO A 116 17.85 -0.32 -0.99
C PRO A 116 18.61 0.94 -0.63
N ASN A 117 18.49 1.93 -1.50
CA ASN A 117 18.95 3.28 -1.18
C ASN A 117 17.87 4.04 -0.41
N VAL A 118 18.26 5.15 0.17
CA VAL A 118 17.33 6.03 0.90
C VAL A 118 16.19 6.47 -0.03
N GLY A 119 14.97 6.41 0.48
CA GLY A 119 13.78 6.85 -0.24
C GLY A 119 13.12 5.79 -1.08
N GLN A 120 13.73 4.60 -1.22
CA GLN A 120 13.17 3.54 -2.06
C GLN A 120 12.21 2.61 -1.34
N VAL A 121 12.34 2.47 -0.02
CA VAL A 121 11.60 1.43 0.73
C VAL A 121 10.14 1.80 0.86
N ILE A 122 9.26 0.86 0.50
CA ILE A 122 7.82 0.95 0.73
C ILE A 122 7.49 0.46 2.13
N GLY A 123 8.08 -0.67 2.53
CA GLY A 123 7.82 -1.30 3.81
C GLY A 123 8.49 -2.66 3.89
N LYS A 124 8.07 -3.43 4.88
CA LYS A 124 8.63 -4.77 5.14
C LYS A 124 7.53 -5.82 5.11
N ALA A 125 7.84 -6.99 4.57
CA ALA A 125 6.89 -8.08 4.48
C ALA A 125 6.64 -8.72 5.85
N VAL A 126 5.38 -8.95 6.16
CA VAL A 126 4.93 -9.74 7.31
C VAL A 126 4.66 -11.17 6.87
N GLY A 127 4.14 -11.32 5.66
CA GLY A 127 3.84 -12.62 5.09
C GLY A 127 4.95 -13.15 4.21
N THR A 128 4.70 -14.30 3.60
CA THR A 128 5.66 -14.99 2.73
C THR A 128 5.00 -15.35 1.41
N LYS A 129 5.84 -15.55 0.39
CA LYS A 129 5.40 -15.99 -0.93
C LYS A 129 6.54 -16.79 -1.54
N ASP A 130 6.25 -18.02 -1.98
CA ASP A 130 7.29 -18.98 -2.38
C ASP A 130 7.50 -19.11 -3.88
N ASP A 131 6.68 -18.46 -4.69
CA ASP A 131 6.78 -18.56 -6.15
C ASP A 131 7.27 -17.24 -6.75
N SER A 132 7.58 -17.29 -8.05
CA SER A 132 8.09 -16.13 -8.78
C SER A 132 6.98 -15.33 -9.47
N GLU A 133 5.73 -15.71 -9.26
CA GLU A 133 4.58 -15.10 -9.92
C GLU A 133 4.13 -13.83 -9.21
N ARG A 134 3.11 -13.19 -9.79
CA ARG A 134 2.42 -12.07 -9.14
C ARG A 134 1.58 -12.60 -7.99
N GLY A 135 1.50 -11.83 -6.94
CA GLY A 135 0.67 -12.21 -5.81
C GLY A 135 0.48 -11.04 -4.87
N VAL A 136 -0.03 -11.34 -3.68
CA VAL A 136 -0.30 -10.35 -2.64
C VAL A 136 0.28 -10.86 -1.33
N VAL A 137 0.98 -9.99 -0.61
CA VAL A 137 1.59 -10.32 0.68
C VAL A 137 1.25 -9.22 1.67
N GLU A 138 0.98 -9.60 2.92
CA GLU A 138 0.81 -8.63 4.01
C GLU A 138 2.13 -7.93 4.27
N VAL A 139 2.08 -6.59 4.29
CA VAL A 139 3.27 -5.78 4.55
C VAL A 139 2.95 -4.72 5.60
N VAL A 140 3.98 -4.24 6.28
CA VAL A 140 3.90 -3.05 7.11
C VAL A 140 4.56 -1.93 6.33
N VAL A 141 3.75 -0.99 5.86
CA VAL A 141 4.23 0.17 5.13
C VAL A 141 4.89 1.12 6.11
N GLY A 142 6.00 1.71 5.71
CA GLY A 142 6.69 2.69 6.51
C GLY A 142 7.94 3.15 5.79
N ARG A 143 8.30 4.41 6.00
CA ARG A 143 9.47 5.00 5.37
C ARG A 143 10.67 4.84 6.28
N VAL A 144 11.73 4.34 5.74
CA VAL A 144 12.97 4.15 6.49
C VAL A 144 14.14 4.67 5.67
#